data_093b0bbd55c47e7f5dde71dcb4c5b9d5
#
_entry.id   093b0bbd55c47e7f5dde71dcb4c5b9d5
#
_cell.length_a   1.000
_cell.length_b   1.000
_cell.length_c   1.000
_cell.angle_alpha   90.00
_cell.angle_beta   90.00
_cell.angle_gamma   90.00
#
_symmetry.space_group_name_H-M   'P 1'
#
loop_
_entity.id
_entity.type
_entity.pdbx_description
1 polymer ?
#
loop_
_entity_poly.entity_id
_entity_poly.type
_entity_poly.pdbx_seq_one_letter_code
_entity_poly.pdbx_strand_id
1 'polypeptide(L)'
;MNGGDFLDTNVVAYAYDESNRQKQQLARQLLEGAIAGKVVISTQVLAEFAAVMLHKVSPPATANAVVKALDALASIRLITPDAELVRRAVEARSSYGIHFYDGMIVAAAERAGCARIWSEDFNAGQRYFGVVVENPFQ
;
A
#
# COMPACT_ATOMS: atom_id res chain seq x y z
N MET A 1 -2.62 -15.81 -13.31
CA MET A 1 -1.22 -15.51 -12.99
C MET A 1 -1.19 -14.42 -11.94
N ASN A 2 -0.30 -14.55 -10.97
CA ASN A 2 -0.20 -13.58 -9.88
C ASN A 2 0.49 -12.30 -10.38
N GLY A 3 -0.18 -11.14 -10.25
CA GLY A 3 0.37 -9.83 -10.62
C GLY A 3 1.29 -9.24 -9.57
N GLY A 4 1.66 -9.97 -8.54
CA GLY A 4 2.48 -9.53 -7.44
C GLY A 4 1.66 -9.31 -6.17
N ASP A 5 2.30 -8.71 -5.17
CA ASP A 5 1.67 -8.36 -3.90
C ASP A 5 1.49 -6.84 -3.83
N PHE A 6 0.32 -6.41 -3.41
CA PHE A 6 0.04 -5.00 -3.22
C PHE A 6 0.44 -4.59 -1.80
N LEU A 7 1.11 -3.47 -1.65
CA LEU A 7 1.47 -2.93 -0.33
C LEU A 7 0.59 -1.74 0.01
N ASP A 8 -0.11 -1.84 1.14
CA ASP A 8 -0.88 -0.72 1.67
C ASP A 8 0.09 0.33 2.27
N THR A 9 -0.41 1.54 2.45
CA THR A 9 0.36 2.71 2.91
C THR A 9 1.12 2.44 4.20
N ASN A 10 0.49 1.80 5.19
CA ASN A 10 1.15 1.55 6.48
C ASN A 10 2.41 0.71 6.33
N VAL A 11 2.41 -0.27 5.43
CA VAL A 11 3.57 -1.12 5.19
C VAL A 11 4.72 -0.29 4.58
N VAL A 12 4.42 0.54 3.58
CA VAL A 12 5.42 1.41 2.97
C VAL A 12 5.98 2.39 4.01
N ALA A 13 5.10 2.98 4.82
CA ALA A 13 5.50 3.95 5.85
C ALA A 13 6.43 3.32 6.89
N TYR A 14 6.18 2.07 7.31
CA TYR A 14 7.06 1.41 8.28
C TYR A 14 8.48 1.22 7.75
N ALA A 15 8.67 1.10 6.45
CA ALA A 15 10.01 0.98 5.88
C ALA A 15 10.88 2.20 6.17
N TYR A 16 10.26 3.34 6.48
CA TYR A 16 10.93 4.60 6.77
C TYR A 16 10.79 5.01 8.24
N ASP A 17 10.20 4.15 9.09
CA ASP A 17 9.92 4.46 10.49
C ASP A 17 10.98 3.83 11.40
N GLU A 18 11.93 4.64 11.85
CA GLU A 18 13.00 4.18 12.72
C GLU A 18 12.54 3.94 14.18
N SER A 19 11.34 4.41 14.53
CA SER A 19 10.81 4.22 15.90
C SER A 19 10.36 2.78 16.15
N ASN A 20 10.18 1.97 15.10
CA ASN A 20 9.83 0.56 15.20
C ASN A 20 10.71 -0.26 14.28
N ARG A 21 11.87 -0.65 14.78
CA ARG A 21 12.89 -1.33 13.98
C ARG A 21 12.44 -2.69 13.46
N GLN A 22 11.65 -3.43 14.22
CA GLN A 22 11.17 -4.74 13.81
C GLN A 22 10.22 -4.63 12.62
N LYS A 23 9.25 -3.72 12.68
CA LYS A 23 8.34 -3.49 11.57
C LYS A 23 9.06 -2.88 10.37
N GLN A 24 10.02 -1.99 10.62
CA GLN A 24 10.84 -1.40 9.56
C GLN A 24 11.56 -2.49 8.77
N GLN A 25 12.18 -3.43 9.45
CA GLN A 25 12.94 -4.50 8.80
C GLN A 25 12.02 -5.39 7.95
N LEU A 26 10.85 -5.76 8.49
CA LEU A 26 9.88 -6.58 7.77
C LEU A 26 9.34 -5.85 6.54
N ALA A 27 9.01 -4.56 6.69
CA ALA A 27 8.53 -3.74 5.58
C ALA A 27 9.59 -3.60 4.48
N ARG A 28 10.84 -3.40 4.85
CA ARG A 28 11.94 -3.32 3.88
C ARG A 28 12.15 -4.63 3.13
N GLN A 29 11.99 -5.77 3.81
CA GLN A 29 12.06 -7.08 3.14
C GLN A 29 10.98 -7.22 2.08
N LEU A 30 9.76 -6.74 2.37
CA LEU A 30 8.68 -6.77 1.38
C LEU A 30 8.98 -5.84 0.19
N LEU A 31 9.54 -4.65 0.45
CA LEU A 31 9.91 -3.73 -0.63
C LEU A 31 11.01 -4.28 -1.53
N GLU A 32 11.89 -5.13 -1.02
CA GLU A 32 12.91 -5.79 -1.84
C GLU A 32 12.31 -6.60 -2.97
N GLY A 33 11.07 -7.08 -2.82
CA GLY A 33 10.35 -7.76 -3.89
C GLY A 33 10.09 -6.88 -5.11
N ALA A 34 10.18 -5.56 -4.96
CA ALA A 34 9.98 -4.62 -6.08
C ALA A 34 11.03 -4.82 -7.18
N ILE A 35 12.25 -5.18 -6.82
CA ILE A 35 13.34 -5.41 -7.77
C ILE A 35 12.99 -6.58 -8.71
N ALA A 36 12.29 -7.57 -8.20
CA ALA A 36 11.85 -8.73 -8.98
C ALA A 36 10.47 -8.51 -9.63
N GLY A 37 9.90 -7.30 -9.53
CA GLY A 37 8.58 -6.98 -10.08
C GLY A 37 7.43 -7.63 -9.32
N LYS A 38 7.64 -8.02 -8.07
CA LYS A 38 6.63 -8.76 -7.28
C LYS A 38 5.82 -7.86 -6.36
N VAL A 39 6.06 -6.56 -6.39
CA VAL A 39 5.39 -5.58 -5.52
C VAL A 39 4.70 -4.54 -6.38
N VAL A 40 3.49 -4.18 -5.97
CA VAL A 40 2.66 -3.17 -6.63
C VAL A 40 2.18 -2.18 -5.58
N ILE A 41 2.14 -0.91 -5.94
CA ILE A 41 1.50 0.15 -5.14
C ILE A 41 0.63 1.00 -6.05
N SER A 42 -0.09 1.96 -5.49
CA SER A 42 -0.89 2.91 -6.26
C SER A 42 -0.43 4.33 -5.97
N THR A 43 -0.85 5.26 -6.83
CA THR A 43 -0.63 6.70 -6.58
C THR A 43 -1.25 7.14 -5.26
N GLN A 44 -2.39 6.56 -4.88
CA GLN A 44 -2.99 6.80 -3.56
C GLN A 44 -2.02 6.45 -2.43
N VAL A 45 -1.37 5.30 -2.52
CA VAL A 45 -0.38 4.87 -1.51
C VAL A 45 0.75 5.88 -1.41
N LEU A 46 1.25 6.36 -2.55
CA LEU A 46 2.29 7.40 -2.55
C LEU A 46 1.81 8.69 -1.88
N ALA A 47 0.58 9.12 -2.18
CA ALA A 47 0.02 10.34 -1.61
C ALA A 47 -0.18 10.20 -0.09
N GLU A 48 -0.72 9.08 0.36
CA GLU A 48 -0.91 8.82 1.78
C GLU A 48 0.42 8.68 2.51
N PHE A 49 1.39 8.02 1.90
CA PHE A 49 2.74 7.91 2.44
C PHE A 49 3.37 9.30 2.63
N ALA A 50 3.30 10.15 1.62
CA ALA A 50 3.82 11.52 1.71
C ALA A 50 3.15 12.29 2.85
N ALA A 51 1.82 12.18 2.98
CA ALA A 51 1.08 12.83 4.05
C ALA A 51 1.50 12.34 5.44
N VAL A 52 1.72 11.03 5.59
CA VAL A 52 2.20 10.46 6.86
C VAL A 52 3.57 11.03 7.22
N MET A 53 4.50 11.06 6.27
CA MET A 53 5.86 11.53 6.52
C MET A 53 5.91 13.03 6.84
N LEU A 54 5.06 13.82 6.19
CA LEU A 54 5.04 15.27 6.40
C LEU A 54 4.30 15.69 7.68
N HIS A 55 3.29 14.91 8.10
CA HIS A 55 2.35 15.36 9.11
C HIS A 55 2.24 14.49 10.36
N LYS A 56 2.57 13.20 10.27
CA LYS A 56 2.27 12.25 11.36
C LYS A 56 3.49 11.69 12.08
N VAL A 57 4.69 11.79 11.50
CA VAL A 57 5.90 11.36 12.20
C VAL A 57 6.47 12.51 13.00
N SER A 58 7.24 12.18 14.05
CA SER A 58 7.84 13.19 14.94
C SER A 58 9.34 12.93 15.08
N PRO A 59 10.20 13.88 14.65
CA PRO A 59 9.84 15.13 13.97
C PRO A 59 9.35 14.89 12.55
N PRO A 60 8.55 15.81 11.98
CA PRO A 60 8.09 15.67 10.59
C PRO A 60 9.28 15.61 9.63
N ALA A 61 9.16 14.78 8.59
CA ALA A 61 10.16 14.73 7.53
C ALA A 61 10.14 16.03 6.74
N THR A 62 11.32 16.43 6.25
CA THR A 62 11.41 17.59 5.37
C THR A 62 10.84 17.24 3.99
N ALA A 63 10.38 18.25 3.25
CA ALA A 63 9.90 18.05 1.89
C ALA A 63 10.97 17.36 1.02
N ASN A 64 12.24 17.75 1.16
CA ASN A 64 13.34 17.16 0.41
C ASN A 64 13.51 15.67 0.72
N ALA A 65 13.41 15.29 1.99
CA ALA A 65 13.51 13.88 2.39
C ALA A 65 12.34 13.06 1.83
N VAL A 66 11.12 13.63 1.82
CA VAL A 66 9.95 12.96 1.27
C VAL A 66 10.09 12.76 -0.24
N VAL A 67 10.56 13.79 -0.96
CA VAL A 67 10.79 13.68 -2.41
C VAL A 67 11.81 12.60 -2.72
N LYS A 68 12.90 12.50 -1.95
CA LYS A 68 13.88 11.44 -2.12
C LYS A 68 13.28 10.05 -1.91
N ALA A 69 12.43 9.91 -0.91
CA ALA A 69 11.74 8.63 -0.67
C ALA A 69 10.80 8.28 -1.84
N LEU A 70 10.05 9.27 -2.34
CA LEU A 70 9.18 9.06 -3.50
C LEU A 70 9.98 8.65 -4.74
N ASP A 71 11.15 9.26 -4.94
CA ASP A 71 12.03 8.89 -6.05
C ASP A 71 12.52 7.44 -5.92
N ALA A 72 12.83 7.01 -4.70
CA ALA A 72 13.21 5.62 -4.44
C ALA A 72 12.07 4.65 -4.72
N LEU A 73 10.83 5.05 -4.45
CA LEU A 73 9.65 4.22 -4.67
C LEU A 73 9.17 4.23 -6.13
N ALA A 74 9.73 5.10 -6.98
CA ALA A 74 9.28 5.29 -8.36
C ALA A 74 9.52 4.06 -9.24
N SER A 75 10.41 3.15 -8.85
CA SER A 75 10.69 1.92 -9.60
C SER A 75 9.65 0.82 -9.36
N ILE A 76 8.79 0.98 -8.37
CA ILE A 76 7.75 0.01 -8.07
C ILE A 76 6.63 0.14 -9.09
N ARG A 77 6.07 -1.00 -9.52
CA ARG A 77 4.91 -0.99 -10.41
C ARG A 77 3.78 -0.18 -9.81
N LEU A 78 3.27 0.79 -10.56
CA LEU A 78 2.32 1.77 -10.05
C LEU A 78 0.97 1.64 -10.75
N ILE A 79 -0.11 1.57 -9.97
CA ILE A 79 -1.48 1.67 -10.45
C ILE A 79 -1.93 3.11 -10.26
N THR A 80 -2.36 3.75 -11.34
CA THR A 80 -2.89 5.12 -11.30
C THR A 80 -4.42 5.05 -11.29
N PRO A 81 -5.09 5.44 -10.20
CA PRO A 81 -6.55 5.43 -10.13
C PRO A 81 -7.18 6.30 -11.22
N ASP A 82 -8.19 5.75 -11.88
CA ASP A 82 -9.04 6.46 -12.83
C ASP A 82 -10.50 6.37 -12.38
N ALA A 83 -11.42 6.88 -13.20
CA ALA A 83 -12.83 6.90 -12.85
C ALA A 83 -13.41 5.50 -12.64
N GLU A 84 -12.98 4.51 -13.43
CA GLU A 84 -13.43 3.13 -13.29
C GLU A 84 -12.98 2.53 -11.95
N LEU A 85 -11.76 2.84 -11.52
CA LEU A 85 -11.24 2.36 -10.24
C LEU A 85 -12.02 2.98 -9.08
N VAL A 86 -12.36 4.27 -9.16
CA VAL A 86 -13.18 4.95 -8.15
C VAL A 86 -14.56 4.26 -8.05
N ARG A 87 -15.16 3.95 -9.18
CA ARG A 87 -16.42 3.20 -9.23
C ARG A 87 -16.30 1.86 -8.53
N ARG A 88 -15.24 1.11 -8.83
CA ARG A 88 -14.99 -0.20 -8.21
C ARG A 88 -14.80 -0.10 -6.70
N ALA A 89 -14.17 0.99 -6.23
CA ALA A 89 -14.02 1.26 -4.80
C ALA A 89 -15.37 1.44 -4.10
N VAL A 90 -16.33 2.10 -4.77
CA VAL A 90 -17.69 2.22 -4.23
C VAL A 90 -18.35 0.84 -4.12
N GLU A 91 -18.17 -0.02 -5.13
CA GLU A 91 -18.68 -1.38 -5.09
C GLU A 91 -18.05 -2.18 -3.94
N ALA A 92 -16.75 -2.02 -3.69
CA ALA A 92 -16.05 -2.68 -2.59
C ALA A 92 -16.64 -2.25 -1.25
N ARG A 93 -16.88 -0.96 -1.07
CA ARG A 93 -17.54 -0.46 0.15
C ARG A 93 -18.93 -1.05 0.32
N SER A 94 -19.70 -1.11 -0.74
CA SER A 94 -21.05 -1.67 -0.69
C SER A 94 -21.05 -3.15 -0.34
N SER A 95 -20.11 -3.90 -0.93
CA SER A 95 -20.06 -5.36 -0.74
C SER A 95 -19.48 -5.77 0.62
N TYR A 96 -18.53 -5.01 1.14
CA TYR A 96 -17.75 -5.43 2.32
C TYR A 96 -17.87 -4.49 3.52
N GLY A 97 -18.53 -3.35 3.37
CA GLY A 97 -18.71 -2.41 4.48
C GLY A 97 -17.39 -1.72 4.90
N ILE A 98 -16.41 -1.69 4.04
CA ILE A 98 -15.12 -1.04 4.32
C ILE A 98 -15.18 0.44 3.95
N HIS A 99 -14.22 1.22 4.49
CA HIS A 99 -14.12 2.63 4.15
C HIS A 99 -13.79 2.80 2.65
N PHE A 100 -14.29 3.89 2.05
CA PHE A 100 -14.12 4.13 0.62
C PHE A 100 -12.66 4.08 0.17
N TYR A 101 -11.75 4.72 0.91
CA TYR A 101 -10.34 4.72 0.52
C TYR A 101 -9.67 3.35 0.67
N ASP A 102 -10.15 2.51 1.60
CA ASP A 102 -9.76 1.10 1.65
C ASP A 102 -10.30 0.36 0.43
N GLY A 103 -11.51 0.73 0.00
CA GLY A 103 -12.07 0.22 -1.26
C GLY A 103 -11.20 0.54 -2.45
N MET A 104 -10.59 1.73 -2.49
CA MET A 104 -9.65 2.09 -3.55
C MET A 104 -8.40 1.22 -3.54
N ILE A 105 -7.89 0.87 -2.35
CA ILE A 105 -6.75 -0.05 -2.22
C ILE A 105 -7.11 -1.42 -2.79
N VAL A 106 -8.27 -1.94 -2.42
CA VAL A 106 -8.76 -3.23 -2.92
C VAL A 106 -8.91 -3.20 -4.45
N ALA A 107 -9.53 -2.13 -4.97
CA ALA A 107 -9.75 -1.99 -6.42
C ALA A 107 -8.43 -1.93 -7.18
N ALA A 108 -7.42 -1.23 -6.64
CA ALA A 108 -6.11 -1.14 -7.27
C ALA A 108 -5.41 -2.51 -7.29
N ALA A 109 -5.46 -3.24 -6.17
CA ALA A 109 -4.87 -4.58 -6.10
C ALA A 109 -5.56 -5.55 -7.06
N GLU A 110 -6.88 -5.49 -7.14
CA GLU A 110 -7.64 -6.31 -8.10
C GLU A 110 -7.23 -6.00 -9.53
N ARG A 111 -7.17 -4.71 -9.89
CA ARG A 111 -6.78 -4.27 -11.24
C ARG A 111 -5.39 -4.77 -11.61
N ALA A 112 -4.47 -4.74 -10.67
CA ALA A 112 -3.09 -5.19 -10.89
C ALA A 112 -2.97 -6.71 -11.00
N GLY A 113 -4.03 -7.45 -10.70
CA GLY A 113 -4.00 -8.90 -10.69
C GLY A 113 -3.27 -9.49 -9.49
N CYS A 114 -3.16 -8.72 -8.40
CA CYS A 114 -2.50 -9.19 -7.19
C CYS A 114 -3.33 -10.27 -6.51
N ALA A 115 -2.64 -11.27 -5.95
CA ALA A 115 -3.29 -12.28 -5.14
C ALA A 115 -3.49 -11.80 -3.70
N ARG A 116 -2.70 -10.83 -3.25
CA ARG A 116 -2.61 -10.45 -1.84
C ARG A 116 -2.35 -8.96 -1.66
N ILE A 117 -2.94 -8.42 -0.57
CA ILE A 117 -2.59 -7.10 -0.05
C ILE A 117 -1.92 -7.28 1.31
N TRP A 118 -0.73 -6.72 1.48
CA TRP A 118 -0.08 -6.63 2.78
C TRP A 118 -0.56 -5.35 3.48
N SER A 119 -1.23 -5.49 4.62
CA SER A 119 -1.76 -4.36 5.40
C SER A 119 -1.98 -4.77 6.84
N GLU A 120 -1.81 -3.83 7.79
CA GLU A 120 -2.22 -4.09 9.17
C GLU A 120 -3.61 -3.52 9.49
N ASP A 121 -4.26 -2.82 8.54
CA ASP A 121 -5.53 -2.12 8.78
C ASP A 121 -6.77 -2.93 8.42
N PHE A 122 -6.66 -3.86 7.49
CA PHE A 122 -7.77 -4.70 7.06
C PHE A 122 -7.90 -5.94 7.96
N ASN A 123 -9.00 -6.68 7.80
CA ASN A 123 -9.17 -7.97 8.46
C ASN A 123 -8.26 -9.01 7.83
N ALA A 124 -7.22 -9.43 8.56
CA ALA A 124 -6.28 -10.43 8.07
C ALA A 124 -7.02 -11.73 7.72
N GLY A 125 -6.69 -12.29 6.56
CA GLY A 125 -7.29 -13.53 6.05
C GLY A 125 -8.56 -13.33 5.26
N GLN A 126 -9.17 -12.14 5.27
CA GLN A 126 -10.38 -11.88 4.50
C GLN A 126 -10.04 -11.65 3.03
N ARG A 127 -10.94 -12.10 2.15
CA ARG A 127 -10.84 -11.86 0.71
C ARG A 127 -11.76 -10.72 0.31
N TYR A 128 -11.23 -9.84 -0.55
CA TYR A 128 -11.96 -8.72 -1.14
C TYR A 128 -11.82 -8.83 -2.65
N PHE A 129 -12.90 -9.17 -3.35
CA PHE A 129 -12.87 -9.41 -4.81
C PHE A 129 -11.76 -10.39 -5.21
N GLY A 130 -11.59 -11.46 -4.42
CA GLY A 130 -10.58 -12.47 -4.71
C GLY A 130 -9.17 -12.15 -4.24
N VAL A 131 -8.92 -10.95 -3.72
CA VAL A 131 -7.61 -10.56 -3.18
C VAL A 131 -7.62 -10.79 -1.68
N VAL A 132 -6.67 -11.57 -1.17
CA VAL A 132 -6.58 -11.84 0.27
C VAL A 132 -5.73 -10.77 0.96
N VAL A 133 -6.18 -10.32 2.13
CA VAL A 133 -5.39 -9.42 2.97
C VAL A 133 -4.61 -10.25 3.99
N GLU A 134 -3.34 -9.92 4.17
CA GLU A 134 -2.50 -10.48 5.21
C GLU A 134 -1.75 -9.38 5.95
N ASN A 135 -1.58 -9.57 7.26
CA ASN A 135 -0.81 -8.63 8.09
C ASN A 135 0.62 -9.16 8.19
N PRO A 136 1.61 -8.42 7.66
CA PRO A 136 3.00 -8.90 7.68
C PRO A 136 3.64 -8.83 9.04
N PHE A 137 2.99 -8.13 10.00
CA PHE A 137 3.55 -7.86 11.33
C PHE A 137 3.00 -8.81 12.41
N GLN A 138 2.18 -9.75 12.02
CA GLN A 138 1.64 -10.77 12.91
C GLN A 138 2.40 -12.07 12.79
#